data_cafe296abc9aaabf2e8783ca4056c973
#
_entry.id   cafe296abc9aaabf2e8783ca4056c973
#
_cell.length_a   1.000
_cell.length_b   1.000
_cell.length_c   1.000
_cell.angle_alpha   90.00
_cell.angle_beta   90.00
_cell.angle_gamma   90.00
#
_symmetry.space_group_name_H-M   'P 1'
#
loop_
_entity.id
_entity.type
_entity.pdbx_description
1 polymer ?
#
loop_
_entity_poly.entity_id
_entity_poly.type
_entity_poly.pdbx_seq_one_letter_code
_entity_poly.pdbx_strand_id
1 'polypeptide(L)' 'MALAELRKEARLTLHQLAALSGVNYQKIWQIENGVIKSENITLKTAQKLAVALGCTPEDLLSDTGCT' A
#
# COMPACT_ATOMS: atom_id res chain seq x y z
N MET A 1 6.33 2.20 -6.84
CA MET A 1 5.77 1.80 -5.57
C MET A 1 5.26 0.36 -5.63
N ALA A 2 5.47 -0.42 -4.59
CA ALA A 2 5.19 -1.86 -4.61
C ALA A 2 3.84 -2.25 -4.00
N LEU A 3 2.96 -1.29 -3.76
CA LEU A 3 1.70 -1.55 -3.06
C LEU A 3 0.83 -2.59 -3.78
N ALA A 4 0.64 -2.41 -5.08
CA ALA A 4 -0.20 -3.32 -5.85
C ALA A 4 0.38 -4.73 -5.86
N GLU A 5 1.70 -4.83 -6.00
CA GLU A 5 2.37 -6.13 -6.01
C GLU A 5 2.27 -6.83 -4.67
N LEU A 6 2.50 -6.11 -3.59
CA LEU A 6 2.37 -6.66 -2.24
C LEU A 6 0.94 -7.11 -1.97
N ARG A 7 -0.03 -6.31 -2.41
CA ARG A 7 -1.44 -6.66 -2.25
C ARG A 7 -1.78 -7.95 -2.99
N LYS A 8 -1.30 -8.07 -4.23
CA LYS A 8 -1.57 -9.26 -5.04
C LYS A 8 -0.90 -10.49 -4.46
N GLU A 9 0.30 -10.34 -3.95
CA GLU A 9 1.00 -11.44 -3.29
C GLU A 9 0.25 -11.92 -2.04
N ALA A 10 -0.38 -11.00 -1.34
CA ALA A 10 -1.21 -11.33 -0.17
C ALA A 10 -2.59 -11.84 -0.57
N ARG A 11 -2.88 -11.86 -1.88
CA ARG A 11 -4.17 -12.33 -2.42
C ARG A 11 -5.35 -11.52 -1.89
N LEU A 12 -5.16 -10.23 -1.77
CA LEU A 12 -6.19 -9.31 -1.29
C LEU A 12 -6.76 -8.49 -2.44
N THR A 13 -8.06 -8.22 -2.37
CA THR A 13 -8.68 -7.25 -3.25
C THR A 13 -8.48 -5.86 -2.64
N LEU A 14 -8.78 -4.82 -3.44
CA LEU A 14 -8.74 -3.46 -2.93
C LEU A 14 -9.67 -3.28 -1.72
N HIS A 15 -10.86 -3.86 -1.79
CA HIS A 15 -11.81 -3.78 -0.68
C HIS A 15 -11.30 -4.48 0.57
N GLN A 16 -10.70 -5.65 0.39
CA GLN A 16 -10.14 -6.41 1.51
C GLN A 16 -9.00 -5.64 2.17
N LEU A 17 -8.11 -5.09 1.37
CA LEU A 17 -7.00 -4.30 1.90
C LEU A 17 -7.53 -3.06 2.62
N ALA A 18 -8.52 -2.40 2.06
CA ALA A 18 -9.13 -1.24 2.70
C ALA A 18 -9.71 -1.59 4.07
N ALA A 19 -10.39 -2.72 4.16
CA ALA A 19 -10.96 -3.18 5.41
C ALA A 19 -9.88 -3.49 6.45
N LEU A 20 -8.81 -4.15 6.02
CA LEU A 20 -7.74 -4.55 6.92
C LEU A 20 -6.90 -3.38 7.39
N SER A 21 -6.65 -2.42 6.50
CA SER A 21 -5.77 -1.30 6.81
C SER A 21 -6.53 -0.12 7.44
N GLY A 22 -7.84 -0.06 7.22
CA GLY A 22 -8.61 1.10 7.63
C GLY A 22 -8.41 2.30 6.72
N VAL A 23 -7.81 2.10 5.57
CA VAL A 23 -7.59 3.16 4.57
C VAL A 23 -8.70 3.09 3.54
N ASN A 24 -9.17 4.25 3.08
CA ASN A 24 -10.24 4.32 2.09
C ASN A 24 -9.84 3.58 0.81
N TYR A 25 -10.77 2.81 0.26
CA TYR A 25 -10.60 2.08 -0.99
C TYR A 25 -10.11 2.97 -2.13
N GLN A 26 -10.72 4.15 -2.30
CA GLN A 26 -10.32 5.06 -3.36
C GLN A 26 -8.88 5.54 -3.21
N LYS A 27 -8.47 5.76 -1.96
CA LYS A 27 -7.10 6.20 -1.70
C LYS A 27 -6.10 5.13 -2.09
N ILE A 28 -6.39 3.88 -1.76
CA ILE A 28 -5.52 2.76 -2.14
C ILE A 28 -5.42 2.67 -3.65
N TRP A 29 -6.56 2.75 -4.33
CA TRP A 29 -6.58 2.73 -5.80
C TRP A 29 -5.72 3.84 -6.39
N GLN A 30 -5.85 5.04 -5.86
CA GLN A 30 -5.08 6.19 -6.35
C GLN A 30 -3.58 6.00 -6.15
N ILE A 31 -3.19 5.41 -5.03
CA ILE A 31 -1.79 5.10 -4.76
C ILE A 31 -1.26 4.06 -5.75
N GLU A 32 -2.04 3.01 -5.98
CA GLU A 32 -1.63 1.92 -6.88
C GLU A 32 -1.50 2.39 -8.33
N ASN A 33 -2.34 3.33 -8.72
CA ASN A 33 -2.38 3.80 -10.11
C ASN A 33 -1.53 5.05 -10.36
N GLY A 34 -0.77 5.47 -9.35
CA GLY A 34 0.14 6.59 -9.48
C GLY A 34 -0.52 7.96 -9.45
N VAL A 35 -1.80 8.03 -9.10
CA VAL A 35 -2.48 9.32 -8.94
C VAL A 35 -1.90 10.06 -7.75
N ILE A 36 -1.58 9.33 -6.68
CA ILE A 36 -0.89 9.86 -5.52
C ILE A 36 0.54 9.32 -5.55
N LYS A 37 1.52 10.22 -5.56
CA LYS A 37 2.91 9.82 -5.55
C LYS A 37 3.29 9.30 -4.17
N SER A 38 4.25 8.37 -4.13
CA SER A 38 4.70 7.78 -2.86
C SER A 38 5.18 8.83 -1.87
N GLU A 39 5.80 9.90 -2.36
CA GLU A 39 6.29 10.98 -1.52
C GLU A 39 5.17 11.80 -0.88
N ASN A 40 3.96 11.69 -1.41
CA ASN A 40 2.79 12.40 -0.89
C ASN A 40 1.96 11.54 0.07
N ILE A 41 2.39 10.31 0.31
CA ILE A 41 1.71 9.42 1.24
C ILE A 41 2.23 9.71 2.64
N THR A 42 1.32 9.94 3.59
CA THR A 42 1.72 10.18 4.97
C THR A 42 2.30 8.90 5.57
N LEU A 43 3.20 9.06 6.51
CA LEU A 43 3.78 7.93 7.23
C LEU A 43 2.69 7.08 7.88
N LYS A 44 1.70 7.73 8.45
CA LYS A 44 0.59 7.03 9.09
C LYS A 44 -0.15 6.12 8.13
N THR A 45 -0.45 6.60 6.93
CA THR A 45 -1.11 5.80 5.90
C THR A 45 -0.23 4.63 5.47
N ALA A 46 1.06 4.90 5.25
CA ALA A 46 2.01 3.86 4.88
C ALA A 46 2.10 2.79 5.95
N GLN A 47 2.12 3.16 7.22
CA GLN A 47 2.17 2.21 8.32
C GLN A 47 0.91 1.33 8.36
N LYS A 48 -0.25 1.91 8.17
CA LYS A 48 -1.51 1.16 8.16
C LYS A 48 -1.50 0.11 7.04
N LEU A 49 -1.10 0.52 5.86
CA LEU A 49 -1.03 -0.40 4.72
C LEU A 49 0.00 -1.49 4.93
N ALA A 50 1.17 -1.12 5.46
CA ALA A 50 2.24 -2.07 5.71
C ALA A 50 1.82 -3.12 6.73
N VAL A 51 1.18 -2.71 7.81
CA VAL A 51 0.68 -3.65 8.82
C VAL A 51 -0.33 -4.61 8.21
N ALA A 52 -1.24 -4.09 7.41
CA ALA A 52 -2.25 -4.93 6.76
C ALA A 52 -1.63 -5.95 5.81
N LEU A 53 -0.52 -5.59 5.17
CA LEU A 53 0.17 -6.46 4.22
C LEU A 53 1.26 -7.33 4.89
N GLY A 54 1.55 -7.08 6.15
CA GLY A 54 2.56 -7.84 6.86
C GLY A 54 3.99 -7.48 6.47
N CYS A 55 4.21 -6.26 6.03
CA CYS A 55 5.54 -5.77 5.64
C CYS A 55 5.87 -4.48 6.37
N THR A 56 7.07 -3.95 6.16
CA THR A 56 7.45 -2.66 6.73
C THR A 56 7.00 -1.53 5.81
N PRO A 57 6.81 -0.31 6.36
CA PRO A 57 6.51 0.83 5.50
C PRO A 57 7.60 1.09 4.46
N GLU A 58 8.84 0.77 4.79
CA GLU A 58 9.95 0.92 3.86
C GLU A 58 9.81 0.01 2.66
N ASP A 59 9.39 -1.24 2.87
CA ASP A 59 9.13 -2.17 1.78
C ASP A 59 8.03 -1.65 0.88
N LEU A 60 7.01 -1.05 1.48
CA LEU A 60 5.88 -0.52 0.75
C LEU A 60 6.28 0.65 -0.16
N LEU A 61 7.14 1.53 0.35
CA LEU A 61 7.53 2.74 -0.35
C LEU A 61 8.72 2.55 -1.27
N SER A 62 9.37 1.40 -1.22
CA SER A 62 10.53 1.13 -2.06
C SER A 62 10.11 0.84 -3.50
N ASP A 63 10.65 1.60 -4.42
CA ASP A 63 10.39 1.37 -5.84
C ASP A 63 11.30 0.29 -6.41
N THR A 64 12.42 0.04 -5.75
CA THR A 64 13.40 -0.95 -6.23
C THR A 64 13.02 -2.36 -5.82
N GLY A 65 12.13 -2.49 -4.94
CA GLY A 65 11.81 -3.79 -4.40
C GLY A 65 12.92 -4.36 -3.67
N CYS A 66 13.59 -4.40 -3.59
CA CYS A 66 14.37 -4.96 -3.07
C CYS A 66 15.17 -5.46 -2.98
N THR A 67 15.42 -5.38 -3.20
CA THR A 67 16.11 -6.06 -3.25
C THR A 67 16.57 -6.66 -2.74
#